data_cf0777def3cc59ba286eb0999969bba9
#
_entry.id   cf0777def3cc59ba286eb0999969bba9
#
_cell.length_a   1.000
_cell.length_b   1.000
_cell.length_c   1.000
_cell.angle_alpha   90.00
_cell.angle_beta   90.00
_cell.angle_gamma   90.00
#
_symmetry.space_group_name_H-M   'P 1'
#
loop_
_entity.id
_entity.type
_entity.pdbx_description
1 polymer ?
#
loop_
_entity_poly.entity_id
_entity_poly.type
_entity_poly.pdbx_seq_one_letter_code
_entity_poly.pdbx_strand_id
1 'polypeptide(L)'
;LLLGSSAFAEETAADWQHTVFIYGMGAGIDGEAQIGPVEVGIDASMSDVLDALEFGAMLAYRADNGTWSFTGDATFMGLGAHDTHDTPLGGSVKGEIDVDQTTLMATVGRRWTEHLEVLFGLAYVDLSMDLSLRSTSGGPLDVEASRDADWIDPTIGLRYDRPLGDDWRVVLRGDIGGFGVGSDFMYHLLAGAHWQASESVGVILGYRLIAFDYEEGSNQDYLRFDMTEQGPMLGMSIAF
;
A
#
# COMPACT_ATOMS: atom_id res chain seq x y z
N LEU A 1 -20.78 33.05 -50.35
CA LEU A 1 -19.96 32.99 -49.17
C LEU A 1 -20.85 32.73 -47.95
N LEU A 2 -21.00 31.46 -47.59
CA LEU A 2 -21.70 31.04 -46.39
C LEU A 2 -20.60 30.64 -45.35
N LEU A 3 -20.40 31.46 -44.35
CA LEU A 3 -19.60 31.18 -43.20
C LEU A 3 -20.43 30.24 -42.28
N GLY A 4 -20.09 28.98 -42.28
CA GLY A 4 -20.61 28.05 -41.31
C GLY A 4 -19.96 28.35 -39.93
N SER A 5 -20.77 28.86 -39.01
CA SER A 5 -20.39 28.88 -37.59
C SER A 5 -20.40 27.45 -37.08
N SER A 6 -19.22 26.92 -36.84
CA SER A 6 -19.06 25.72 -36.04
C SER A 6 -19.50 26.06 -34.61
N ALA A 7 -20.69 25.62 -34.23
CA ALA A 7 -21.09 25.56 -32.85
C ALA A 7 -20.15 24.55 -32.17
N PHE A 8 -19.21 25.04 -31.40
CA PHE A 8 -18.58 24.23 -30.37
C PHE A 8 -19.72 23.84 -29.43
N ALA A 9 -20.07 22.55 -29.42
CA ALA A 9 -20.92 22.01 -28.39
C ALA A 9 -20.21 22.33 -27.06
N GLU A 10 -20.86 23.14 -26.24
CA GLU A 10 -20.46 23.32 -24.83
C GLU A 10 -20.60 21.93 -24.19
N GLU A 11 -19.48 21.24 -24.02
CA GLU A 11 -19.41 20.00 -23.26
C GLU A 11 -19.78 20.44 -21.85
N THR A 12 -21.00 20.15 -21.44
CA THR A 12 -21.43 20.38 -20.05
C THR A 12 -20.40 19.66 -19.17
N ALA A 13 -19.64 20.44 -18.41
CA ALA A 13 -18.65 19.89 -17.47
C ALA A 13 -19.38 18.87 -16.59
N ALA A 14 -19.03 17.60 -16.74
CA ALA A 14 -19.60 16.55 -15.90
C ALA A 14 -19.22 16.88 -14.46
N ASP A 15 -20.20 16.89 -13.55
CA ASP A 15 -19.98 17.18 -12.15
C ASP A 15 -19.05 16.15 -11.55
N TRP A 16 -18.07 16.62 -10.82
CA TRP A 16 -17.15 15.75 -10.09
C TRP A 16 -17.86 15.15 -8.87
N GLN A 17 -17.81 13.83 -8.77
CA GLN A 17 -18.23 13.09 -7.60
C GLN A 17 -17.03 12.84 -6.72
N HIS A 18 -17.15 13.15 -5.44
CA HIS A 18 -16.09 13.03 -4.46
C HIS A 18 -16.42 11.93 -3.47
N THR A 19 -15.46 11.07 -3.18
CA THR A 19 -15.62 9.98 -2.22
C THR A 19 -14.38 9.85 -1.36
N VAL A 20 -14.56 9.81 -0.04
CA VAL A 20 -13.53 9.46 0.92
C VAL A 20 -13.76 8.03 1.38
N PHE A 21 -12.68 7.27 1.54
CA PHE A 21 -12.69 5.91 2.07
C PHE A 21 -11.83 5.88 3.34
N ILE A 22 -12.37 5.29 4.41
CA ILE A 22 -11.64 5.00 5.64
C ILE A 22 -11.70 3.49 5.81
N TYR A 23 -10.57 2.84 5.84
CA TYR A 23 -10.52 1.39 5.82
C TYR A 23 -9.35 0.83 6.64
N GLY A 24 -9.38 -0.45 6.90
CA GLY A 24 -8.30 -1.22 7.49
C GLY A 24 -8.10 -2.53 6.74
N MET A 25 -6.92 -3.08 6.87
CA MET A 25 -6.53 -4.36 6.30
C MET A 25 -5.95 -5.26 7.40
N GLY A 26 -6.42 -6.50 7.46
CA GLY A 26 -5.77 -7.54 8.26
C GLY A 26 -4.60 -8.11 7.46
N ALA A 27 -3.46 -7.44 7.50
CA ALA A 27 -2.29 -7.80 6.70
C ALA A 27 -1.55 -9.02 7.26
N GLY A 28 -1.14 -9.94 6.38
CA GLY A 28 0.02 -10.77 6.57
C GLY A 28 1.18 -10.18 5.77
N ILE A 29 2.40 -10.38 6.23
CA ILE A 29 3.63 -9.87 5.61
C ILE A 29 4.57 -11.04 5.36
N ASP A 30 5.03 -11.17 4.13
CA ASP A 30 5.96 -12.19 3.69
C ASP A 30 7.08 -11.57 2.84
N GLY A 31 8.32 -11.99 3.09
CA GLY A 31 9.45 -11.48 2.31
C GLY A 31 10.78 -11.54 3.01
N GLU A 32 11.71 -10.70 2.56
CA GLU A 32 13.08 -10.60 3.06
C GLU A 32 13.49 -9.14 3.23
N ALA A 33 14.09 -8.83 4.39
CA ALA A 33 14.75 -7.55 4.62
C ALA A 33 16.23 -7.76 4.91
N GLN A 34 17.08 -6.90 4.37
CA GLN A 34 18.52 -6.94 4.63
C GLN A 34 19.06 -5.54 4.93
N ILE A 35 19.82 -5.41 6.01
CA ILE A 35 20.57 -4.21 6.37
C ILE A 35 22.04 -4.58 6.50
N GLY A 36 22.85 -4.14 5.55
CA GLY A 36 24.27 -4.49 5.47
C GLY A 36 24.46 -6.01 5.43
N PRO A 37 25.19 -6.61 6.40
CA PRO A 37 25.42 -8.06 6.45
C PRO A 37 24.26 -8.84 7.13
N VAL A 38 23.26 -8.18 7.66
CA VAL A 38 22.15 -8.81 8.42
C VAL A 38 20.95 -8.98 7.49
N GLU A 39 20.61 -10.22 7.19
CA GLU A 39 19.43 -10.60 6.41
C GLU A 39 18.43 -11.30 7.32
N VAL A 40 17.15 -10.95 7.18
CA VAL A 40 16.04 -11.50 7.96
C VAL A 40 14.90 -11.87 7.01
N GLY A 41 14.51 -13.15 7.01
CA GLY A 41 13.27 -13.59 6.39
C GLY A 41 12.09 -13.28 7.30
N ILE A 42 11.02 -12.77 6.72
CA ILE A 42 9.79 -12.39 7.42
C ILE A 42 8.65 -13.24 6.84
N ASP A 43 7.94 -13.93 7.72
CA ASP A 43 6.72 -14.71 7.42
C ASP A 43 5.76 -14.49 8.59
N ALA A 44 5.08 -13.35 8.57
CA ALA A 44 4.16 -12.94 9.62
C ALA A 44 2.72 -13.10 9.16
N SER A 45 1.97 -13.95 9.87
CA SER A 45 0.54 -14.10 9.63
C SER A 45 -0.22 -12.82 10.04
N MET A 46 -1.49 -12.70 9.61
CA MET A 46 -2.35 -11.60 10.03
C MET A 46 -2.44 -11.44 11.55
N SER A 47 -2.43 -12.55 12.31
CA SER A 47 -2.45 -12.48 13.79
C SER A 47 -1.14 -11.93 14.33
N ASP A 48 0.01 -12.32 13.78
CA ASP A 48 1.31 -11.85 14.22
C ASP A 48 1.48 -10.35 13.94
N VAL A 49 1.03 -9.90 12.76
CA VAL A 49 1.02 -8.47 12.42
C VAL A 49 0.08 -7.67 13.33
N LEU A 50 -1.11 -8.19 13.64
CA LEU A 50 -2.04 -7.51 14.55
C LEU A 50 -1.51 -7.45 16.00
N ASP A 51 -0.79 -8.47 16.45
CA ASP A 51 -0.16 -8.50 17.77
C ASP A 51 1.04 -7.53 17.86
N ALA A 52 1.75 -7.33 16.74
CA ALA A 52 2.87 -6.38 16.63
C ALA A 52 2.43 -4.96 16.29
N LEU A 53 1.16 -4.74 15.89
CA LEU A 53 0.67 -3.46 15.41
C LEU A 53 0.58 -2.43 16.54
N GLU A 54 1.40 -1.41 16.48
CA GLU A 54 1.37 -0.26 17.37
C GLU A 54 0.43 0.84 16.84
N PHE A 55 0.46 1.06 15.53
CA PHE A 55 -0.38 2.04 14.85
C PHE A 55 -0.69 1.59 13.43
N GLY A 56 -1.94 1.84 12.99
CA GLY A 56 -2.35 1.61 11.61
C GLY A 56 -3.49 2.55 11.20
N ALA A 57 -3.34 3.21 10.06
CA ALA A 57 -4.38 4.04 9.47
C ALA A 57 -4.36 3.95 7.95
N MET A 58 -5.53 3.80 7.35
CA MET A 58 -5.68 3.73 5.91
C MET A 58 -6.81 4.64 5.45
N LEU A 59 -6.50 5.51 4.49
CA LEU A 59 -7.40 6.52 3.96
C LEU A 59 -7.25 6.59 2.44
N ALA A 60 -8.36 6.69 1.70
CA ALA A 60 -8.30 7.02 0.30
C ALA A 60 -9.33 8.11 -0.06
N TYR A 61 -9.02 8.87 -1.10
CA TYR A 61 -9.90 9.86 -1.70
C TYR A 61 -9.98 9.63 -3.19
N ARG A 62 -11.18 9.71 -3.75
CA ARG A 62 -11.41 9.62 -5.19
C ARG A 62 -12.33 10.75 -5.65
N ALA A 63 -11.92 11.44 -6.70
CA ALA A 63 -12.77 12.29 -7.50
C ALA A 63 -12.96 11.67 -8.89
N ASP A 64 -14.19 11.64 -9.42
CA ASP A 64 -14.53 11.01 -10.70
C ASP A 64 -15.59 11.86 -11.41
N ASN A 65 -15.39 12.17 -12.70
CA ASN A 65 -16.38 12.88 -13.54
C ASN A 65 -16.91 12.02 -14.70
N GLY A 66 -16.76 10.69 -14.59
CA GLY A 66 -17.18 9.76 -15.63
C GLY A 66 -16.19 9.59 -16.79
N THR A 67 -15.24 10.49 -16.97
CA THR A 67 -14.21 10.47 -18.02
C THR A 67 -12.82 10.38 -17.41
N TRP A 68 -12.56 11.20 -16.41
CA TRP A 68 -11.32 11.26 -15.66
C TRP A 68 -11.55 10.97 -14.18
N SER A 69 -10.56 10.40 -13.56
CA SER A 69 -10.53 10.25 -12.10
C SER A 69 -9.18 10.66 -11.51
N PHE A 70 -9.23 11.08 -10.26
CA PHE A 70 -8.06 11.27 -9.42
C PHE A 70 -8.25 10.44 -8.15
N THR A 71 -7.25 9.66 -7.79
CA THR A 71 -7.29 8.86 -6.54
C THR A 71 -6.00 9.10 -5.77
N GLY A 72 -6.14 9.47 -4.50
CA GLY A 72 -5.08 9.43 -3.50
C GLY A 72 -5.36 8.29 -2.51
N ASP A 73 -4.36 7.53 -2.13
CA ASP A 73 -4.43 6.47 -1.13
C ASP A 73 -3.25 6.63 -0.18
N ALA A 74 -3.49 6.53 1.11
CA ALA A 74 -2.49 6.67 2.15
C ALA A 74 -2.61 5.52 3.15
N THR A 75 -1.51 4.83 3.37
CA THR A 75 -1.37 3.78 4.38
C THR A 75 -0.24 4.18 5.34
N PHE A 76 -0.51 4.10 6.63
CA PHE A 76 0.45 4.32 7.70
C PHE A 76 0.45 3.09 8.58
N MET A 77 1.61 2.52 8.85
CA MET A 77 1.78 1.31 9.64
C MET A 77 3.02 1.45 10.53
N GLY A 78 2.86 1.17 11.82
CA GLY A 78 3.95 1.00 12.78
C GLY A 78 3.84 -0.38 13.41
N LEU A 79 4.90 -1.17 13.35
CA LEU A 79 5.00 -2.52 13.90
C LEU A 79 6.16 -2.58 14.87
N GLY A 80 5.92 -3.13 16.08
CA GLY A 80 6.94 -3.42 17.07
C GLY A 80 6.87 -4.89 17.49
N ALA A 81 7.92 -5.67 17.23
CA ALA A 81 8.00 -7.06 17.64
C ALA A 81 9.23 -7.30 18.51
N HIS A 82 9.06 -8.01 19.60
CA HIS A 82 10.15 -8.43 20.46
C HIS A 82 10.02 -9.90 20.81
N ASP A 83 11.12 -10.63 20.73
CA ASP A 83 11.17 -12.04 21.11
C ASP A 83 12.45 -12.33 21.89
N THR A 84 12.41 -13.40 22.71
CA THR A 84 13.54 -13.82 23.52
C THR A 84 13.76 -15.30 23.29
N HIS A 85 14.90 -15.64 22.68
CA HIS A 85 15.29 -17.02 22.43
C HIS A 85 16.41 -17.47 23.37
N ASP A 86 16.23 -18.66 23.95
CA ASP A 86 17.28 -19.32 24.74
C ASP A 86 18.34 -19.93 23.82
N THR A 87 19.61 -19.68 24.14
CA THR A 87 20.72 -20.25 23.37
C THR A 87 21.14 -21.62 23.91
N PRO A 88 21.61 -22.54 23.03
CA PRO A 88 22.04 -23.89 23.46
C PRO A 88 23.20 -23.92 24.47
N LEU A 89 23.92 -22.81 24.65
CA LEU A 89 25.07 -22.67 25.55
C LEU A 89 24.69 -22.07 26.92
N GLY A 90 23.39 -21.87 27.18
CA GLY A 90 22.90 -21.28 28.42
C GLY A 90 23.04 -19.75 28.38
N GLY A 91 21.97 -19.08 28.10
CA GLY A 91 21.80 -17.63 27.95
C GLY A 91 20.62 -17.38 27.05
N SER A 92 20.12 -16.17 27.03
CA SER A 92 19.03 -15.76 26.13
C SER A 92 19.46 -14.57 25.29
N VAL A 93 18.97 -14.50 24.06
CA VAL A 93 19.11 -13.35 23.16
C VAL A 93 17.74 -12.71 23.01
N LYS A 94 17.64 -11.42 23.31
CA LYS A 94 16.47 -10.61 23.04
C LYS A 94 16.64 -9.97 21.67
N GLY A 95 15.72 -10.25 20.75
CA GLY A 95 15.56 -9.56 19.48
C GLY A 95 14.41 -8.56 19.58
N GLU A 96 14.59 -7.38 18.99
CA GLU A 96 13.59 -6.34 18.88
C GLU A 96 13.65 -5.78 17.46
N ILE A 97 12.51 -5.68 16.81
CA ILE A 97 12.36 -5.13 15.45
C ILE A 97 11.24 -4.12 15.51
N ASP A 98 11.53 -2.89 15.12
CA ASP A 98 10.55 -1.82 14.93
C ASP A 98 10.55 -1.43 13.45
N VAL A 99 9.37 -1.33 12.85
CA VAL A 99 9.19 -0.95 11.45
C VAL A 99 8.09 0.09 11.35
N ASP A 100 8.43 1.27 10.85
CA ASP A 100 7.48 2.30 10.48
C ASP A 100 7.44 2.44 8.95
N GLN A 101 6.25 2.33 8.37
CA GLN A 101 6.04 2.45 6.94
C GLN A 101 4.92 3.42 6.62
N THR A 102 5.19 4.33 5.69
CA THR A 102 4.20 5.18 5.05
C THR A 102 4.17 4.89 3.56
N THR A 103 3.00 4.55 3.03
CA THR A 103 2.81 4.37 1.58
C THR A 103 1.76 5.34 1.09
N LEU A 104 2.13 6.20 0.12
CA LEU A 104 1.22 7.14 -0.52
C LEU A 104 1.13 6.83 -2.01
N MET A 105 -0.07 6.60 -2.53
CA MET A 105 -0.30 6.41 -3.96
C MET A 105 -1.17 7.53 -4.50
N ALA A 106 -0.76 8.16 -5.60
CA ALA A 106 -1.53 9.16 -6.31
C ALA A 106 -1.70 8.73 -7.77
N THR A 107 -2.93 8.62 -8.26
CA THR A 107 -3.21 8.16 -9.62
C THR A 107 -4.19 9.08 -10.35
N VAL A 108 -3.96 9.23 -11.64
CA VAL A 108 -4.90 9.81 -12.60
C VAL A 108 -5.44 8.68 -13.46
N GLY A 109 -6.74 8.55 -13.55
CA GLY A 109 -7.43 7.56 -14.38
C GLY A 109 -8.10 8.17 -15.60
N ARG A 110 -8.06 7.44 -16.70
CA ARG A 110 -8.81 7.74 -17.92
C ARG A 110 -9.76 6.59 -18.23
N ARG A 111 -11.05 6.85 -18.26
CA ARG A 111 -12.06 5.86 -18.62
C ARG A 111 -11.94 5.46 -20.09
N TRP A 112 -11.65 4.19 -20.32
CA TRP A 112 -11.50 3.62 -21.66
C TRP A 112 -12.81 3.03 -22.18
N THR A 113 -13.53 2.32 -21.31
CA THR A 113 -14.87 1.78 -21.57
C THR A 113 -15.77 2.12 -20.40
N GLU A 114 -17.05 1.75 -20.47
CA GLU A 114 -18.02 1.95 -19.38
C GLU A 114 -17.52 1.44 -18.02
N HIS A 115 -16.74 0.36 -18.03
CA HIS A 115 -16.30 -0.34 -16.81
C HIS A 115 -14.78 -0.40 -16.64
N LEU A 116 -14.00 0.03 -17.63
CA LEU A 116 -12.54 -0.08 -17.59
C LEU A 116 -11.89 1.29 -17.62
N GLU A 117 -10.96 1.50 -16.74
CA GLU A 117 -10.16 2.71 -16.58
C GLU A 117 -8.66 2.34 -16.65
N VAL A 118 -7.88 3.12 -17.38
CA VAL A 118 -6.42 3.05 -17.40
C VAL A 118 -5.88 4.06 -16.39
N LEU A 119 -4.95 3.64 -15.55
CA LEU A 119 -4.39 4.43 -14.48
C LEU A 119 -2.92 4.75 -14.75
N PHE A 120 -2.52 5.96 -14.40
CA PHE A 120 -1.12 6.40 -14.35
C PHE A 120 -0.90 7.08 -13.00
N GLY A 121 0.20 6.79 -12.35
CA GLY A 121 0.40 7.32 -11.01
C GLY A 121 1.83 7.28 -10.52
N LEU A 122 1.94 7.63 -9.26
CA LEU A 122 3.16 7.56 -8.45
C LEU A 122 2.82 6.86 -7.14
N ALA A 123 3.71 6.03 -6.66
CA ALA A 123 3.72 5.51 -5.30
C ALA A 123 4.96 6.05 -4.58
N TYR A 124 4.77 6.66 -3.43
CA TYR A 124 5.83 7.08 -2.52
C TYR A 124 5.83 6.14 -1.33
N VAL A 125 6.97 5.64 -0.98
CA VAL A 125 7.19 4.82 0.22
C VAL A 125 8.25 5.48 1.07
N ASP A 126 7.98 5.56 2.36
CA ASP A 126 8.91 5.98 3.41
C ASP A 126 8.96 4.84 4.42
N LEU A 127 10.14 4.33 4.69
CA LEU A 127 10.40 3.15 5.49
C LEU A 127 11.50 3.44 6.51
N SER A 128 11.21 3.18 7.79
CA SER A 128 12.20 3.18 8.87
C SER A 128 12.23 1.80 9.51
N MET A 129 13.42 1.23 9.67
CA MET A 129 13.61 -0.07 10.30
C MET A 129 14.69 0.00 11.36
N ASP A 130 14.36 -0.42 12.56
CA ASP A 130 15.27 -0.56 13.69
C ASP A 130 15.34 -2.02 14.12
N LEU A 131 16.55 -2.59 14.14
CA LEU A 131 16.82 -3.95 14.60
C LEU A 131 17.78 -3.92 15.75
N SER A 132 17.44 -4.54 16.87
CA SER A 132 18.36 -4.74 17.99
C SER A 132 18.40 -6.19 18.42
N LEU A 133 19.62 -6.72 18.61
CA LEU A 133 19.87 -8.05 19.16
C LEU A 133 20.77 -7.92 20.38
N ARG A 134 20.26 -8.24 21.57
CA ARG A 134 20.98 -8.11 22.84
C ARG A 134 21.07 -9.45 23.59
N SER A 135 22.30 -9.77 24.07
CA SER A 135 22.49 -10.90 24.99
C SER A 135 22.00 -10.54 26.39
N THR A 136 21.05 -11.28 26.95
CA THR A 136 20.55 -11.07 28.30
C THR A 136 21.49 -11.64 29.38
N SER A 137 22.50 -12.44 29.00
CA SER A 137 23.47 -13.09 29.92
C SER A 137 24.85 -12.41 29.96
N GLY A 138 24.99 -11.20 29.42
CA GLY A 138 26.25 -10.44 29.49
C GLY A 138 27.34 -10.91 28.52
N GLY A 139 26.96 -11.60 27.43
CA GLY A 139 27.86 -11.97 26.34
C GLY A 139 28.09 -10.79 25.38
N PRO A 140 29.07 -10.88 24.47
CA PRO A 140 29.45 -9.79 23.56
C PRO A 140 28.51 -9.59 22.35
N LEU A 141 27.29 -10.09 22.39
CA LEU A 141 26.29 -9.90 21.33
C LEU A 141 25.43 -8.68 21.67
N ASP A 142 25.87 -7.53 21.13
CA ASP A 142 25.07 -6.31 20.99
C ASP A 142 25.17 -5.90 19.51
N VAL A 143 24.13 -6.15 18.76
CA VAL A 143 24.01 -5.74 17.36
C VAL A 143 22.83 -4.77 17.28
N GLU A 144 23.09 -3.57 16.83
CA GLU A 144 22.06 -2.57 16.50
C GLU A 144 22.24 -2.21 15.02
N ALA A 145 21.18 -2.26 14.26
CA ALA A 145 21.14 -1.82 12.89
C ALA A 145 19.89 -0.98 12.69
N SER A 146 20.06 0.21 12.14
CA SER A 146 18.95 1.11 11.82
C SER A 146 19.10 1.58 10.38
N ARG A 147 17.98 1.68 9.67
CA ARG A 147 17.98 2.15 8.29
C ARG A 147 16.66 2.86 7.96
N ASP A 148 16.81 4.04 7.38
CA ASP A 148 15.74 4.78 6.75
C ASP A 148 15.91 4.76 5.24
N ALA A 149 14.82 4.62 4.51
CA ALA A 149 14.79 4.72 3.06
C ALA A 149 13.49 5.35 2.58
N ASP A 150 13.57 6.15 1.54
CA ASP A 150 12.38 6.65 0.85
C ASP A 150 12.58 6.59 -0.67
N TRP A 151 11.50 6.26 -1.39
CA TRP A 151 11.54 6.20 -2.84
C TRP A 151 10.21 6.55 -3.49
N ILE A 152 10.26 6.83 -4.79
CA ILE A 152 9.08 7.10 -5.61
C ILE A 152 9.09 6.17 -6.82
N ASP A 153 7.99 5.44 -7.00
CA ASP A 153 7.76 4.54 -8.12
C ASP A 153 6.74 5.14 -9.10
N PRO A 154 7.07 5.31 -10.37
CA PRO A 154 6.05 5.52 -11.39
C PRO A 154 5.22 4.25 -11.54
N THR A 155 3.91 4.40 -11.71
CA THR A 155 2.97 3.29 -11.80
C THR A 155 2.06 3.39 -13.03
N ILE A 156 1.69 2.24 -13.59
CA ILE A 156 0.64 2.09 -14.58
C ILE A 156 -0.30 0.97 -14.15
N GLY A 157 -1.61 1.16 -14.36
CA GLY A 157 -2.58 0.18 -13.90
C GLY A 157 -3.88 0.19 -14.68
N LEU A 158 -4.73 -0.73 -14.28
CA LEU A 158 -6.10 -0.89 -14.76
C LEU A 158 -7.05 -0.97 -13.57
N ARG A 159 -8.19 -0.31 -13.69
CA ARG A 159 -9.32 -0.45 -12.77
C ARG A 159 -10.54 -0.89 -13.56
N TYR A 160 -11.14 -1.97 -13.11
CA TYR A 160 -12.45 -2.44 -13.57
C TYR A 160 -13.47 -2.18 -12.46
N ASP A 161 -14.58 -1.51 -12.83
CA ASP A 161 -15.61 -1.10 -11.90
C ASP A 161 -16.97 -1.36 -12.52
N ARG A 162 -17.75 -2.29 -11.92
CA ARG A 162 -19.02 -2.72 -12.46
C ARG A 162 -20.12 -2.74 -11.41
N PRO A 163 -21.24 -2.05 -11.63
CA PRO A 163 -22.42 -2.19 -10.79
C PRO A 163 -23.03 -3.61 -10.91
N LEU A 164 -23.49 -4.14 -9.79
CA LEU A 164 -24.20 -5.39 -9.65
C LEU A 164 -25.56 -5.13 -9.00
N GLY A 165 -26.55 -4.73 -9.81
CA GLY A 165 -27.85 -4.24 -9.32
C GLY A 165 -27.76 -2.79 -8.84
N ASP A 166 -28.64 -2.40 -7.91
CA ASP A 166 -28.81 -1.01 -7.51
C ASP A 166 -27.84 -0.59 -6.39
N ASP A 167 -27.51 -1.51 -5.48
CA ASP A 167 -26.75 -1.19 -4.26
C ASP A 167 -25.32 -1.72 -4.26
N TRP A 168 -24.96 -2.62 -5.16
CA TRP A 168 -23.66 -3.27 -5.16
C TRP A 168 -22.80 -2.88 -6.36
N ARG A 169 -21.51 -2.87 -6.14
CA ARG A 169 -20.48 -2.63 -7.16
C ARG A 169 -19.28 -3.54 -6.90
N VAL A 170 -18.72 -4.13 -7.94
CA VAL A 170 -17.46 -4.86 -7.88
C VAL A 170 -16.36 -4.00 -8.44
N VAL A 171 -15.24 -3.97 -7.73
CA VAL A 171 -14.02 -3.24 -8.10
C VAL A 171 -12.85 -4.20 -8.15
N LEU A 172 -12.14 -4.21 -9.28
CA LEU A 172 -10.85 -4.85 -9.45
C LEU A 172 -9.85 -3.78 -9.86
N ARG A 173 -8.69 -3.77 -9.25
CA ARG A 173 -7.59 -2.88 -9.61
C ARG A 173 -6.28 -3.66 -9.63
N GLY A 174 -5.43 -3.38 -10.61
CA GLY A 174 -4.07 -3.86 -10.67
C GLY A 174 -3.16 -2.76 -11.19
N ASP A 175 -2.07 -2.52 -10.48
CA ASP A 175 -1.03 -1.58 -10.85
C ASP A 175 0.32 -2.32 -10.85
N ILE A 176 1.21 -1.93 -11.73
CA ILE A 176 2.63 -2.28 -11.72
C ILE A 176 3.46 -1.01 -11.75
N GLY A 177 4.65 -1.05 -11.19
CA GLY A 177 5.51 0.14 -11.07
C GLY A 177 6.94 -0.19 -10.71
N GLY A 178 7.69 0.83 -10.26
CA GLY A 178 9.11 0.77 -9.97
C GLY A 178 9.92 0.99 -11.23
N PHE A 179 10.05 -0.05 -12.05
CA PHE A 179 10.79 -0.04 -13.32
C PHE A 179 12.25 0.41 -13.17
N GLY A 180 12.85 0.23 -11.98
CA GLY A 180 14.21 0.67 -11.65
C GLY A 180 14.36 2.19 -11.51
N VAL A 181 13.26 2.94 -11.25
CA VAL A 181 13.32 4.38 -10.95
C VAL A 181 13.47 4.61 -9.45
N GLY A 182 12.58 4.05 -8.64
CA GLY A 182 12.69 3.92 -7.19
C GLY A 182 12.99 2.47 -6.86
N SER A 183 11.96 1.62 -6.74
CA SER A 183 12.13 0.17 -6.61
C SER A 183 12.45 -0.48 -7.96
N ASP A 184 13.02 -1.67 -7.93
CA ASP A 184 13.24 -2.48 -9.13
C ASP A 184 11.87 -2.90 -9.70
N PHE A 185 10.97 -3.29 -8.83
CA PHE A 185 9.60 -3.62 -9.20
C PHE A 185 8.63 -3.44 -8.03
N MET A 186 7.42 -2.97 -8.35
CA MET A 186 6.28 -3.00 -7.44
C MET A 186 5.03 -3.50 -8.13
N TYR A 187 4.12 -4.13 -7.40
CA TYR A 187 2.77 -4.37 -7.88
C TYR A 187 1.73 -4.22 -6.77
N HIS A 188 0.54 -3.79 -7.17
CA HIS A 188 -0.60 -3.61 -6.28
C HIS A 188 -1.83 -4.25 -6.91
N LEU A 189 -2.52 -5.10 -6.17
CA LEU A 189 -3.76 -5.75 -6.57
C LEU A 189 -4.84 -5.47 -5.52
N LEU A 190 -6.04 -5.17 -5.98
CA LEU A 190 -7.22 -5.00 -5.15
C LEU A 190 -8.42 -5.64 -5.82
N ALA A 191 -9.12 -6.48 -5.10
CA ALA A 191 -10.40 -7.04 -5.50
C ALA A 191 -11.41 -6.81 -4.36
N GLY A 192 -12.55 -6.19 -4.66
CA GLY A 192 -13.52 -5.85 -3.62
C GLY A 192 -14.93 -5.65 -4.13
N ALA A 193 -15.84 -5.61 -3.17
CA ALA A 193 -17.23 -5.24 -3.34
C ALA A 193 -17.51 -3.98 -2.51
N HIS A 194 -18.28 -3.09 -3.07
CA HIS A 194 -18.80 -1.90 -2.42
C HIS A 194 -20.32 -2.02 -2.35
N TRP A 195 -20.86 -1.89 -1.15
CA TRP A 195 -22.30 -1.87 -0.88
C TRP A 195 -22.71 -0.46 -0.50
N GLN A 196 -23.64 0.12 -1.27
CA GLN A 196 -24.20 1.44 -1.01
C GLN A 196 -25.30 1.30 0.06
N ALA A 197 -25.02 1.68 1.28
CA ALA A 197 -25.94 1.59 2.41
C ALA A 197 -26.94 2.76 2.45
N SER A 198 -26.57 3.93 1.88
CA SER A 198 -27.41 5.11 1.69
C SER A 198 -26.87 5.95 0.52
N GLU A 199 -27.52 7.08 0.21
CA GLU A 199 -27.09 8.00 -0.86
C GLU A 199 -25.64 8.48 -0.69
N SER A 200 -25.15 8.63 0.55
CA SER A 200 -23.83 9.18 0.84
C SER A 200 -22.88 8.19 1.52
N VAL A 201 -23.35 7.05 2.02
CA VAL A 201 -22.53 6.12 2.82
C VAL A 201 -22.55 4.74 2.20
N GLY A 202 -21.37 4.16 2.05
CA GLY A 202 -21.19 2.78 1.63
C GLY A 202 -20.23 2.00 2.53
N VAL A 203 -20.21 0.70 2.33
CA VAL A 203 -19.29 -0.25 2.99
C VAL A 203 -18.46 -0.93 1.91
N ILE A 204 -17.17 -1.04 2.13
CA ILE A 204 -16.25 -1.77 1.26
C ILE A 204 -15.76 -3.02 1.97
N LEU A 205 -15.72 -4.12 1.23
CA LEU A 205 -15.13 -5.38 1.64
C LEU A 205 -14.27 -5.90 0.49
N GLY A 206 -13.06 -6.33 0.77
CA GLY A 206 -12.17 -6.78 -0.29
C GLY A 206 -10.93 -7.50 0.20
N TYR A 207 -10.02 -7.67 -0.72
CA TYR A 207 -8.69 -8.19 -0.52
C TYR A 207 -7.69 -7.29 -1.23
N ARG A 208 -6.65 -6.88 -0.54
CA ARG A 208 -5.56 -6.05 -1.09
C ARG A 208 -4.25 -6.81 -0.96
N LEU A 209 -3.40 -6.63 -1.97
CA LEU A 209 -2.03 -7.08 -1.97
C LEU A 209 -1.18 -5.96 -2.55
N ILE A 210 -0.07 -5.65 -1.89
CA ILE A 210 0.96 -4.75 -2.40
C ILE A 210 2.32 -5.39 -2.15
N ALA A 211 3.21 -5.29 -3.13
CA ALA A 211 4.56 -5.83 -3.02
C ALA A 211 5.58 -4.87 -3.61
N PHE A 212 6.75 -4.84 -2.99
CA PHE A 212 7.90 -4.03 -3.36
C PHE A 212 9.16 -4.88 -3.41
N ASP A 213 9.97 -4.67 -4.42
CA ASP A 213 11.34 -5.17 -4.54
C ASP A 213 12.25 -3.95 -4.67
N TYR A 214 12.84 -3.55 -3.54
CA TYR A 214 13.67 -2.35 -3.43
C TYR A 214 15.07 -2.72 -2.92
N GLU A 215 16.08 -2.21 -3.62
CA GLU A 215 17.48 -2.35 -3.22
C GLU A 215 18.21 -1.02 -3.31
N GLU A 216 19.03 -0.69 -2.31
CA GLU A 216 19.85 0.50 -2.30
C GLU A 216 21.19 0.25 -1.60
N GLY A 217 22.21 1.02 -2.01
CA GLY A 217 23.51 1.03 -1.34
C GLY A 217 24.40 -0.14 -1.68
N SER A 218 25.43 -0.37 -0.85
CA SER A 218 26.36 -1.49 -1.01
C SER A 218 27.13 -1.76 0.28
N ASN A 219 27.57 -2.99 0.50
CA ASN A 219 28.34 -3.42 1.66
C ASN A 219 27.57 -3.18 2.99
N GLN A 220 28.13 -2.32 3.87
CA GLN A 220 27.51 -2.01 5.18
C GLN A 220 26.28 -1.10 5.08
N ASP A 221 26.20 -0.33 3.99
CA ASP A 221 25.07 0.57 3.71
C ASP A 221 24.05 -0.08 2.76
N TYR A 222 24.14 -1.39 2.52
CA TYR A 222 23.19 -2.11 1.67
C TYR A 222 21.86 -2.28 2.39
N LEU A 223 20.78 -1.91 1.70
CA LEU A 223 19.40 -2.17 2.10
C LEU A 223 18.72 -2.98 1.00
N ARG A 224 18.03 -4.04 1.37
CA ARG A 224 17.05 -4.76 0.55
C ARG A 224 15.75 -4.83 1.30
N PHE A 225 14.66 -4.53 0.62
CA PHE A 225 13.30 -4.64 1.10
C PHE A 225 12.45 -5.30 0.01
N ASP A 226 12.35 -6.62 0.10
CA ASP A 226 11.54 -7.46 -0.80
C ASP A 226 10.36 -7.99 0.02
N MET A 227 9.24 -7.29 -0.03
CA MET A 227 8.10 -7.52 0.85
C MET A 227 6.79 -7.58 0.11
N THR A 228 5.93 -8.49 0.55
CA THR A 228 4.54 -8.61 0.15
C THR A 228 3.64 -8.44 1.37
N GLU A 229 2.78 -7.46 1.33
CA GLU A 229 1.74 -7.20 2.32
C GLU A 229 0.39 -7.56 1.71
N GLN A 230 -0.37 -8.45 2.34
CA GLN A 230 -1.63 -8.90 1.77
C GLN A 230 -2.67 -9.27 2.82
N GLY A 231 -3.93 -9.03 2.51
CA GLY A 231 -5.00 -9.44 3.42
C GLY A 231 -6.39 -8.92 3.08
N PRO A 232 -7.39 -9.39 3.84
CA PRO A 232 -8.75 -8.88 3.76
C PRO A 232 -8.80 -7.43 4.21
N MET A 233 -9.62 -6.64 3.53
CA MET A 233 -9.86 -5.24 3.87
C MET A 233 -11.35 -4.99 4.14
N LEU A 234 -11.62 -4.11 5.09
CA LEU A 234 -12.95 -3.64 5.44
C LEU A 234 -12.92 -2.14 5.68
N GLY A 235 -13.93 -1.41 5.20
CA GLY A 235 -14.00 0.02 5.40
C GLY A 235 -15.36 0.62 5.06
N MET A 236 -15.40 1.95 5.15
CA MET A 236 -16.54 2.78 4.80
C MET A 236 -16.16 3.78 3.71
N SER A 237 -17.13 4.15 2.90
CA SER A 237 -17.04 5.26 1.96
C SER A 237 -18.06 6.34 2.28
N ILE A 238 -17.67 7.60 2.05
CA ILE A 238 -18.53 8.78 2.20
C ILE A 238 -18.46 9.57 0.90
N ALA A 239 -19.59 9.66 0.19
CA ALA A 239 -19.73 10.42 -1.05
C ALA A 239 -20.36 11.80 -0.79
N PHE A 240 -19.91 12.84 -1.51
CA PHE A 240 -20.39 14.22 -1.37
C PHE A 240 -20.17 15.03 -2.67
#